data_f45db498e2d3fd3cfe1916b1e6ffc75b
#
_entry.id   f45db498e2d3fd3cfe1916b1e6ffc75b
#
_cell.length_a   1.000
_cell.length_b   1.000
_cell.length_c   1.000
_cell.angle_alpha   90.00
_cell.angle_beta   90.00
_cell.angle_gamma   90.00
#
_symmetry.space_group_name_H-M   'P 1'
#
loop_
_entity.id
_entity.type
_entity.pdbx_description
1 polymer ?
#
loop_
_entity_poly.entity_id
_entity_poly.type
_entity_poly.pdbx_seq_one_letter_code
_entity_poly.pdbx_strand_id
1 'polypeptide(L)'
;MASEKKETKSSSMLEAAHELFTSKGVNETSIDDIVKKAKVAKGTFYLYFKDKYDLVDRIASKKSTAVILAALNELDRACQQNPMPFTDRIIFFVDYIIEYLQDNKQLFRILYKNLSKGLFATEEAKAAASRFCDGYVAEGGDPATAKQMLFLLVEMVGATCYSAIAEERPYTMDEIRPALYTALKQIVS
;
A
#
# COMPACT_ATOMS: atom_id res chain seq x y z
N MET A 1 -25.08 -10.81 16.05
CA MET A 1 -24.66 -10.45 17.45
C MET A 1 -23.30 -11.01 17.87
N ALA A 2 -22.94 -12.29 17.80
CA ALA A 2 -21.59 -12.78 18.13
C ALA A 2 -20.53 -12.38 17.08
N SER A 3 -20.85 -12.41 15.79
CA SER A 3 -19.97 -12.00 14.69
C SER A 3 -19.68 -10.51 14.72
N GLU A 4 -20.67 -9.64 14.88
CA GLU A 4 -20.48 -8.18 14.98
C GLU A 4 -19.62 -7.77 16.18
N LYS A 5 -19.82 -8.41 17.34
CA LYS A 5 -18.99 -8.19 18.54
C LYS A 5 -17.54 -8.63 18.32
N LYS A 6 -17.33 -9.60 17.46
CA LYS A 6 -16.02 -10.14 17.08
C LYS A 6 -15.28 -9.17 16.15
N GLU A 7 -15.94 -8.67 15.12
CA GLU A 7 -15.42 -7.64 14.22
C GLU A 7 -15.08 -6.34 14.95
N THR A 8 -15.94 -5.88 15.86
CA THR A 8 -15.74 -4.65 16.63
C THR A 8 -14.46 -4.70 17.48
N LYS A 9 -14.16 -5.84 18.14
CA LYS A 9 -12.94 -6.00 18.96
C LYS A 9 -11.66 -6.07 18.12
N SER A 10 -11.70 -6.77 17.00
CA SER A 10 -10.57 -6.81 16.07
C SER A 10 -10.27 -5.42 15.49
N SER A 11 -11.30 -4.70 15.06
CA SER A 11 -11.17 -3.33 14.55
C SER A 11 -10.62 -2.37 15.60
N SER A 12 -11.11 -2.41 16.85
CA SER A 12 -10.60 -1.53 17.91
C SER A 12 -9.13 -1.78 18.24
N MET A 13 -8.67 -3.03 18.17
CA MET A 13 -7.25 -3.35 18.34
C MET A 13 -6.39 -2.89 17.17
N LEU A 14 -6.90 -3.00 15.93
CA LEU A 14 -6.20 -2.47 14.74
C LEU A 14 -6.07 -0.95 14.76
N GLU A 15 -7.13 -0.24 15.17
CA GLU A 15 -7.10 1.22 15.33
C GLU A 15 -6.13 1.66 16.42
N ALA A 16 -6.21 1.03 17.61
CA ALA A 16 -5.31 1.30 18.72
C ALA A 16 -3.84 1.04 18.34
N ALA A 17 -3.57 -0.06 17.63
CA ALA A 17 -2.23 -0.39 17.15
C ALA A 17 -1.74 0.62 16.11
N HIS A 18 -2.57 0.99 15.13
CA HIS A 18 -2.25 2.00 14.12
C HIS A 18 -1.82 3.32 14.77
N GLU A 19 -2.59 3.85 15.72
CA GLU A 19 -2.25 5.09 16.43
C GLU A 19 -0.96 4.98 17.24
N LEU A 20 -0.75 3.86 17.94
CA LEU A 20 0.46 3.64 18.71
C LEU A 20 1.70 3.45 17.83
N PHE A 21 1.58 2.71 16.74
CA PHE A 21 2.68 2.51 15.79
C PHE A 21 3.08 3.82 15.11
N THR A 22 2.10 4.67 14.78
CA THR A 22 2.36 5.98 14.18
C THR A 22 3.00 6.95 15.17
N SER A 23 2.60 6.92 16.46
CA SER A 23 3.08 7.89 17.47
C SER A 23 4.43 7.53 18.07
N LYS A 24 4.70 6.26 18.38
CA LYS A 24 5.95 5.84 19.05
C LYS A 24 6.71 4.71 18.35
N GLY A 25 6.18 4.22 17.22
CA GLY A 25 6.80 3.16 16.43
C GLY A 25 6.40 1.75 16.88
N VAL A 26 6.61 0.77 15.98
CA VAL A 26 6.26 -0.64 16.21
C VAL A 26 7.10 -1.25 17.32
N ASN A 27 8.40 -0.94 17.36
CA ASN A 27 9.32 -1.54 18.33
C ASN A 27 8.97 -1.15 19.77
N GLU A 28 8.68 0.13 19.98
CA GLU A 28 8.34 0.71 21.29
C GLU A 28 6.90 0.43 21.74
N THR A 29 6.08 -0.19 20.88
CA THR A 29 4.70 -0.54 21.21
C THR A 29 4.62 -1.99 21.70
N SER A 30 4.11 -2.18 22.92
CA SER A 30 3.82 -3.50 23.48
C SER A 30 2.38 -3.95 23.21
N ILE A 31 2.14 -5.26 23.28
CA ILE A 31 0.76 -5.80 23.22
C ILE A 31 -0.08 -5.25 24.37
N ASP A 32 0.51 -5.03 25.56
CA ASP A 32 -0.19 -4.48 26.72
C ASP A 32 -0.66 -3.04 26.46
N ASP A 33 0.13 -2.23 25.76
CA ASP A 33 -0.30 -0.88 25.33
C ASP A 33 -1.51 -0.95 24.39
N ILE A 34 -1.46 -1.87 23.43
CA ILE A 34 -2.52 -2.03 22.43
C ILE A 34 -3.84 -2.45 23.09
N VAL A 35 -3.82 -3.49 23.94
CA VAL A 35 -5.04 -3.98 24.58
C VAL A 35 -5.60 -2.99 25.59
N LYS A 36 -4.74 -2.26 26.29
CA LYS A 36 -5.14 -1.19 27.21
C LYS A 36 -5.84 -0.06 26.44
N LYS A 37 -5.27 0.38 25.33
CA LYS A 37 -5.86 1.43 24.49
C LYS A 37 -7.17 0.97 23.83
N ALA A 38 -7.22 -0.27 23.34
CA ALA A 38 -8.42 -0.89 22.76
C ALA A 38 -9.47 -1.29 23.78
N LYS A 39 -9.18 -1.17 25.10
CA LYS A 39 -10.07 -1.56 26.22
C LYS A 39 -10.51 -3.02 26.14
N VAL A 40 -9.58 -3.92 25.82
CA VAL A 40 -9.82 -5.37 25.76
C VAL A 40 -8.85 -6.12 26.69
N ALA A 41 -9.20 -7.34 27.09
CA ALA A 41 -8.30 -8.20 27.87
C ALA A 41 -7.18 -8.75 26.97
N LYS A 42 -5.96 -8.95 27.54
CA LYS A 42 -4.80 -9.50 26.82
C LYS A 42 -5.09 -10.84 26.15
N GLY A 43 -5.84 -11.73 26.80
CA GLY A 43 -6.28 -12.98 26.22
C GLY A 43 -7.15 -12.81 24.96
N THR A 44 -7.91 -11.70 24.88
CA THR A 44 -8.69 -11.38 23.68
C THR A 44 -7.78 -11.10 22.48
N PHE A 45 -6.62 -10.48 22.68
CA PHE A 45 -5.67 -10.21 21.61
C PHE A 45 -5.27 -11.50 20.88
N TYR A 46 -4.86 -12.53 21.63
CA TYR A 46 -4.39 -13.79 21.06
C TYR A 46 -5.49 -14.67 20.41
N LEU A 47 -6.75 -14.29 20.57
CA LEU A 47 -7.85 -14.91 19.81
C LEU A 47 -7.93 -14.39 18.36
N TYR A 48 -7.32 -13.23 18.08
CA TYR A 48 -7.40 -12.56 16.77
C TYR A 48 -6.06 -12.40 16.07
N PHE A 49 -4.98 -12.25 16.83
CA PHE A 49 -3.66 -11.91 16.32
C PHE A 49 -2.60 -12.80 16.97
N LYS A 50 -1.67 -13.25 16.15
CA LYS A 50 -0.54 -14.08 16.59
C LYS A 50 0.43 -13.26 17.46
N ASP A 51 0.78 -12.07 16.98
CA ASP A 51 1.69 -11.13 17.61
C ASP A 51 1.43 -9.71 17.09
N LYS A 52 2.25 -8.73 17.53
CA LYS A 52 2.11 -7.34 17.07
C LYS A 52 2.45 -7.14 15.59
N TYR A 53 3.22 -8.04 14.98
CA TYR A 53 3.59 -7.96 13.56
C TYR A 53 2.45 -8.44 12.65
N ASP A 54 1.62 -9.37 13.12
CA ASP A 54 0.35 -9.73 12.45
C ASP A 54 -0.58 -8.48 12.34
N LEU A 55 -0.60 -7.62 13.39
CA LEU A 55 -1.29 -6.33 13.30
C LEU A 55 -0.67 -5.40 12.25
N VAL A 56 0.66 -5.31 12.20
CA VAL A 56 1.36 -4.52 11.18
C VAL A 56 0.95 -4.99 9.78
N ASP A 57 1.00 -6.30 9.52
CA ASP A 57 0.65 -6.87 8.23
C ASP A 57 -0.80 -6.58 7.84
N ARG A 58 -1.74 -6.69 8.77
CA ARG A 58 -3.17 -6.38 8.52
C ARG A 58 -3.43 -4.89 8.32
N ILE A 59 -2.77 -4.03 9.09
CA ILE A 59 -2.86 -2.58 8.90
C ILE A 59 -2.29 -2.22 7.52
N ALA A 60 -1.12 -2.78 7.17
CA ALA A 60 -0.49 -2.57 5.87
C ALA A 60 -1.41 -2.98 4.73
N SER A 61 -1.93 -4.19 4.76
CA SER A 61 -2.84 -4.71 3.73
C SER A 61 -4.08 -3.82 3.58
N LYS A 62 -4.75 -3.48 4.69
CA LYS A 62 -5.95 -2.63 4.67
C LYS A 62 -5.68 -1.23 4.11
N LYS A 63 -4.57 -0.60 4.53
CA LYS A 63 -4.20 0.75 4.08
C LYS A 63 -3.75 0.75 2.62
N SER A 64 -2.92 -0.21 2.22
CA SER A 64 -2.47 -0.33 0.82
C SER A 64 -3.65 -0.54 -0.12
N THR A 65 -4.59 -1.42 0.22
CA THR A 65 -5.81 -1.62 -0.59
C THR A 65 -6.63 -0.33 -0.70
N ALA A 66 -6.83 0.39 0.40
CA ALA A 66 -7.59 1.64 0.38
C ALA A 66 -6.96 2.70 -0.52
N VAL A 67 -5.63 2.83 -0.49
CA VAL A 67 -4.88 3.79 -1.32
C VAL A 67 -4.93 3.39 -2.80
N ILE A 68 -4.75 2.10 -3.10
CA ILE A 68 -4.85 1.57 -4.47
C ILE A 68 -6.25 1.88 -5.05
N LEU A 69 -7.31 1.61 -4.30
CA LEU A 69 -8.68 1.88 -4.75
C LEU A 69 -8.94 3.38 -4.95
N ALA A 70 -8.44 4.22 -4.05
CA ALA A 70 -8.56 5.68 -4.20
C ALA A 70 -7.82 6.17 -5.46
N ALA A 71 -6.59 5.70 -5.70
CA ALA A 71 -5.82 6.03 -6.90
C ALA A 71 -6.53 5.58 -8.19
N LEU A 72 -7.11 4.37 -8.20
CA LEU A 72 -7.88 3.87 -9.35
C LEU A 72 -9.14 4.70 -9.60
N ASN A 73 -9.87 5.09 -8.56
CA ASN A 73 -11.05 5.93 -8.70
C ASN A 73 -10.72 7.30 -9.28
N GLU A 74 -9.62 7.92 -8.84
CA GLU A 74 -9.17 9.20 -9.41
C GLU A 74 -8.67 9.05 -10.85
N LEU A 75 -7.96 7.96 -11.15
CA LEU A 75 -7.55 7.64 -12.52
C LEU A 75 -8.77 7.46 -13.44
N ASP A 76 -9.79 6.73 -13.00
CA ASP A 76 -11.01 6.51 -13.78
C ASP A 76 -11.75 7.84 -14.06
N ARG A 77 -11.84 8.72 -13.07
CA ARG A 77 -12.40 10.07 -13.23
C ARG A 77 -11.61 10.92 -14.24
N ALA A 78 -10.28 10.90 -14.11
CA ALA A 78 -9.40 11.63 -15.02
C ALA A 78 -9.51 11.11 -16.46
N CYS A 79 -9.56 9.78 -16.66
CA CYS A 79 -9.72 9.16 -17.98
C CYS A 79 -11.09 9.41 -18.62
N GLN A 80 -12.16 9.57 -17.81
CA GLN A 80 -13.48 9.95 -18.32
C GLN A 80 -13.51 11.39 -18.86
N GLN A 81 -12.75 12.29 -18.25
CA GLN A 81 -12.64 13.68 -18.68
C GLN A 81 -11.68 13.84 -19.87
N ASN A 82 -10.56 13.14 -19.84
CA ASN A 82 -9.54 13.17 -20.88
C ASN A 82 -8.89 11.79 -21.04
N PRO A 83 -9.19 11.04 -22.09
CA PRO A 83 -8.57 9.74 -22.34
C PRO A 83 -7.05 9.83 -22.38
N MET A 84 -6.39 8.92 -21.67
CA MET A 84 -4.92 8.89 -21.55
C MET A 84 -4.36 7.57 -22.10
N PRO A 85 -3.18 7.58 -22.76
CA PRO A 85 -2.40 6.38 -23.08
C PRO A 85 -2.12 5.55 -21.82
N PHE A 86 -1.89 4.25 -21.98
CA PHE A 86 -1.63 3.36 -20.85
C PHE A 86 -0.45 3.81 -19.98
N THR A 87 0.64 4.21 -20.61
CA THR A 87 1.84 4.73 -19.93
C THR A 87 1.54 5.93 -19.03
N ASP A 88 0.73 6.88 -19.53
CA ASP A 88 0.36 8.07 -18.74
C ASP A 88 -0.59 7.71 -17.59
N ARG A 89 -1.45 6.68 -17.77
CA ARG A 89 -2.27 6.12 -16.66
C ARG A 89 -1.41 5.55 -15.55
N ILE A 90 -0.32 4.84 -15.89
CA ILE A 90 0.61 4.29 -14.91
C ILE A 90 1.31 5.42 -14.15
N ILE A 91 1.78 6.46 -14.85
CA ILE A 91 2.40 7.62 -14.20
C ILE A 91 1.42 8.33 -13.26
N PHE A 92 0.20 8.60 -13.74
CA PHE A 92 -0.85 9.22 -12.92
C PHE A 92 -1.13 8.42 -11.64
N PHE A 93 -1.27 7.09 -11.78
CA PHE A 93 -1.50 6.20 -10.65
C PHE A 93 -0.32 6.22 -9.65
N VAL A 94 0.91 6.13 -10.15
CA VAL A 94 2.13 6.17 -9.32
C VAL A 94 2.28 7.52 -8.64
N ASP A 95 1.97 8.61 -9.32
CA ASP A 95 2.05 9.96 -8.76
C ASP A 95 1.09 10.15 -7.59
N TYR A 96 -0.16 9.69 -7.74
CA TYR A 96 -1.13 9.66 -6.64
C TYR A 96 -0.60 8.90 -5.41
N ILE A 97 0.02 7.73 -5.64
CA ILE A 97 0.63 6.93 -4.57
C ILE A 97 1.79 7.70 -3.90
N ILE A 98 2.66 8.34 -4.69
CA ILE A 98 3.78 9.13 -4.17
C ILE A 98 3.28 10.26 -3.27
N GLU A 99 2.29 11.04 -3.71
CA GLU A 99 1.71 12.13 -2.92
C GLU A 99 1.13 11.60 -1.60
N TYR A 100 0.34 10.53 -1.66
CA TYR A 100 -0.18 9.91 -0.45
C TYR A 100 0.93 9.48 0.51
N LEU A 101 2.01 8.87 0.01
CA LEU A 101 3.13 8.41 0.84
C LEU A 101 3.92 9.58 1.44
N GLN A 102 4.07 10.70 0.71
CA GLN A 102 4.70 11.91 1.23
C GLN A 102 3.91 12.51 2.39
N ASP A 103 2.57 12.52 2.29
CA ASP A 103 1.69 13.00 3.37
C ASP A 103 1.64 12.05 4.57
N ASN A 104 2.00 10.77 4.38
CA ASN A 104 1.90 9.70 5.39
C ASN A 104 3.24 9.03 5.67
N LYS A 105 4.35 9.76 5.71
CA LYS A 105 5.73 9.23 5.86
C LYS A 105 5.91 8.23 7.00
N GLN A 106 5.34 8.51 8.18
CA GLN A 106 5.48 7.63 9.34
C GLN A 106 4.77 6.29 9.14
N LEU A 107 3.57 6.33 8.56
CA LEU A 107 2.83 5.13 8.21
C LEU A 107 3.60 4.34 7.15
N PHE A 108 4.14 5.02 6.15
CA PHE A 108 4.91 4.38 5.07
C PHE A 108 6.15 3.63 5.60
N ARG A 109 6.90 4.18 6.55
CA ARG A 109 8.03 3.49 7.20
C ARG A 109 7.64 2.14 7.82
N ILE A 110 6.41 2.05 8.32
CA ILE A 110 5.87 0.83 8.92
C ILE A 110 5.44 -0.17 7.84
N LEU A 111 4.81 0.33 6.76
CA LEU A 111 4.12 -0.48 5.78
C LEU A 111 5.01 -0.97 4.63
N TYR A 112 6.12 -0.28 4.36
CA TYR A 112 6.96 -0.49 3.19
C TYR A 112 7.30 -1.96 2.92
N LYS A 113 7.75 -2.69 3.95
CA LYS A 113 8.16 -4.12 3.80
C LYS A 113 7.02 -5.06 3.42
N ASN A 114 5.79 -4.60 3.48
CA ASN A 114 4.59 -5.41 3.23
C ASN A 114 3.74 -4.89 2.05
N LEU A 115 4.23 -3.87 1.32
CA LEU A 115 3.48 -3.28 0.19
C LEU A 115 3.21 -4.30 -0.91
N SER A 116 4.21 -5.04 -1.34
CA SER A 116 4.05 -6.07 -2.38
C SER A 116 3.17 -7.24 -1.95
N LYS A 117 3.17 -7.60 -0.66
CA LYS A 117 2.24 -8.60 -0.13
C LYS A 117 0.79 -8.14 -0.22
N GLY A 118 0.54 -6.82 -0.04
CA GLY A 118 -0.79 -6.22 -0.15
C GLY A 118 -1.37 -6.28 -1.55
N LEU A 119 -0.53 -6.30 -2.59
CA LEU A 119 -0.95 -6.29 -4.00
C LEU A 119 -1.85 -7.47 -4.38
N PHE A 120 -1.72 -8.61 -3.70
CA PHE A 120 -2.51 -9.81 -3.95
C PHE A 120 -3.31 -10.28 -2.73
N ALA A 121 -3.41 -9.46 -1.70
CA ALA A 121 -4.00 -9.84 -0.41
C ALA A 121 -5.53 -9.83 -0.41
N THR A 122 -6.17 -8.99 -1.22
CA THR A 122 -7.62 -8.83 -1.28
C THR A 122 -8.13 -9.02 -2.70
N GLU A 123 -9.42 -9.29 -2.87
CA GLU A 123 -10.02 -9.43 -4.21
C GLU A 123 -9.98 -8.10 -4.98
N GLU A 124 -10.12 -6.98 -4.28
CA GLU A 124 -10.00 -5.65 -4.88
C GLU A 124 -8.58 -5.38 -5.38
N ALA A 125 -7.56 -5.75 -4.62
CA ALA A 125 -6.17 -5.62 -5.05
C ALA A 125 -5.86 -6.52 -6.24
N LYS A 126 -6.40 -7.75 -6.27
CA LYS A 126 -6.28 -8.66 -7.43
C LYS A 126 -6.98 -8.10 -8.66
N ALA A 127 -8.16 -7.48 -8.51
CA ALA A 127 -8.86 -6.83 -9.62
C ALA A 127 -8.04 -5.65 -10.18
N ALA A 128 -7.43 -4.85 -9.29
CA ALA A 128 -6.52 -3.79 -9.69
C ALA A 128 -5.29 -4.32 -10.47
N ALA A 129 -4.70 -5.41 -9.99
CA ALA A 129 -3.59 -6.08 -10.65
C ALA A 129 -3.99 -6.63 -12.05
N SER A 130 -5.19 -7.20 -12.18
CA SER A 130 -5.72 -7.65 -13.48
C SER A 130 -5.85 -6.49 -14.46
N ARG A 131 -6.39 -5.34 -14.04
CA ARG A 131 -6.51 -4.15 -14.90
C ARG A 131 -5.17 -3.69 -15.46
N PHE A 132 -4.11 -3.74 -14.65
CA PHE A 132 -2.75 -3.45 -15.12
C PHE A 132 -2.31 -4.48 -16.18
N CYS A 133 -2.46 -5.78 -15.88
CA CYS A 133 -2.05 -6.84 -16.80
C CYS A 133 -2.78 -6.74 -18.15
N ASP A 134 -4.09 -6.48 -18.13
CA ASP A 134 -4.90 -6.32 -19.33
C ASP A 134 -4.44 -5.10 -20.15
N GLY A 135 -4.14 -3.99 -19.50
CA GLY A 135 -3.61 -2.78 -20.15
C GLY A 135 -2.22 -3.00 -20.74
N TYR A 136 -1.33 -3.67 -20.01
CA TYR A 136 0.01 -4.01 -20.47
C TYR A 136 -0.01 -4.88 -21.74
N VAL A 137 -0.88 -5.90 -21.75
CA VAL A 137 -1.06 -6.78 -22.91
C VAL A 137 -1.67 -6.04 -24.09
N ALA A 138 -2.61 -5.12 -23.86
CA ALA A 138 -3.22 -4.32 -24.91
C ALA A 138 -2.22 -3.39 -25.61
N GLU A 139 -1.16 -2.96 -24.94
CA GLU A 139 -0.05 -2.18 -25.52
C GLU A 139 1.05 -3.06 -26.18
N GLY A 140 0.83 -4.38 -26.25
CA GLY A 140 1.75 -5.30 -26.92
C GLY A 140 2.70 -6.04 -25.97
N GLY A 141 2.53 -5.89 -24.66
CA GLY A 141 3.29 -6.64 -23.65
C GLY A 141 2.95 -8.14 -23.68
N ASP A 142 3.92 -8.97 -23.28
CA ASP A 142 3.75 -10.43 -23.25
C ASP A 142 2.83 -10.85 -22.06
N PRO A 143 1.67 -11.50 -22.36
CA PRO A 143 0.77 -12.00 -21.32
C PRO A 143 1.44 -12.95 -20.31
N ALA A 144 2.45 -13.70 -20.72
CA ALA A 144 3.17 -14.64 -19.83
C ALA A 144 3.98 -13.92 -18.77
N THR A 145 4.40 -12.68 -19.02
CA THR A 145 5.24 -11.89 -18.11
C THR A 145 4.49 -10.74 -17.42
N ALA A 146 3.23 -10.48 -17.77
CA ALA A 146 2.46 -9.33 -17.27
C ALA A 146 2.44 -9.20 -15.74
N LYS A 147 2.28 -10.31 -15.01
CA LYS A 147 2.31 -10.34 -13.53
C LYS A 147 3.69 -10.06 -12.96
N GLN A 148 4.75 -10.58 -13.61
CA GLN A 148 6.13 -10.29 -13.22
C GLN A 148 6.47 -8.81 -13.43
N MET A 149 6.00 -8.22 -14.54
CA MET A 149 6.18 -6.79 -14.82
C MET A 149 5.47 -5.93 -13.78
N LEU A 150 4.24 -6.26 -13.42
CA LEU A 150 3.54 -5.58 -12.32
C LEU A 150 4.33 -5.68 -10.99
N PHE A 151 4.81 -6.88 -10.65
CA PHE A 151 5.60 -7.08 -9.44
C PHE A 151 6.87 -6.21 -9.44
N LEU A 152 7.63 -6.22 -10.55
CA LEU A 152 8.84 -5.40 -10.70
C LEU A 152 8.53 -3.91 -10.57
N LEU A 153 7.45 -3.43 -11.18
CA LEU A 153 7.00 -2.03 -11.04
C LEU A 153 6.71 -1.67 -9.59
N VAL A 154 5.97 -2.52 -8.88
CA VAL A 154 5.62 -2.27 -7.47
C VAL A 154 6.85 -2.25 -6.58
N GLU A 155 7.79 -3.19 -6.76
CA GLU A 155 9.04 -3.23 -6.00
C GLU A 155 9.93 -2.01 -6.33
N MET A 156 10.07 -1.66 -7.60
CA MET A 156 10.85 -0.49 -8.02
C MET A 156 10.27 0.81 -7.42
N VAL A 157 8.98 1.04 -7.59
CA VAL A 157 8.31 2.23 -7.04
C VAL A 157 8.38 2.23 -5.52
N GLY A 158 8.06 1.10 -4.87
CA GLY A 158 8.07 0.97 -3.42
C GLY A 158 9.46 1.24 -2.81
N ALA A 159 10.51 0.63 -3.38
CA ALA A 159 11.88 0.82 -2.91
C ALA A 159 12.38 2.26 -3.14
N THR A 160 12.10 2.83 -4.32
CA THR A 160 12.45 4.22 -4.64
C THR A 160 11.75 5.20 -3.71
N CYS A 161 10.43 5.04 -3.51
CA CYS A 161 9.68 5.88 -2.59
C CYS A 161 10.19 5.74 -1.16
N TYR A 162 10.50 4.53 -0.69
CA TYR A 162 11.04 4.35 0.66
C TYR A 162 12.34 5.12 0.85
N SER A 163 13.31 4.95 -0.06
CA SER A 163 14.59 5.64 0.00
C SER A 163 14.41 7.17 -0.08
N ALA A 164 13.58 7.65 -1.01
CA ALA A 164 13.44 9.07 -1.30
C ALA A 164 12.50 9.82 -0.33
N ILE A 165 11.48 9.16 0.23
CA ILE A 165 10.49 9.79 1.12
C ILE A 165 10.80 9.51 2.59
N ALA A 166 11.10 8.24 2.94
CA ALA A 166 11.28 7.85 4.34
C ALA A 166 12.71 8.08 4.83
N GLU A 167 13.72 7.79 4.00
CA GLU A 167 15.13 7.94 4.34
C GLU A 167 15.75 9.25 3.82
N GLU A 168 15.18 9.83 2.76
CA GLU A 168 15.67 11.01 2.03
C GLU A 168 17.14 10.82 1.57
N ARG A 169 17.48 9.59 1.13
CA ARG A 169 18.81 9.15 0.71
C ARG A 169 18.73 8.13 -0.42
N PRO A 170 19.69 8.13 -1.37
CA PRO A 170 20.66 9.19 -1.63
C PRO A 170 20.04 10.42 -2.26
N TYR A 171 18.77 10.34 -2.73
CA TYR A 171 18.03 11.41 -3.38
C TYR A 171 16.68 11.64 -2.66
N THR A 172 16.22 12.88 -2.70
CA THR A 172 14.85 13.25 -2.33
C THR A 172 13.86 12.80 -3.42
N MET A 173 12.55 12.79 -3.11
CA MET A 173 11.54 12.42 -4.10
C MET A 173 11.51 13.39 -5.30
N ASP A 174 11.73 14.68 -5.07
CA ASP A 174 11.75 15.68 -6.13
C ASP A 174 12.93 15.50 -7.10
N GLU A 175 14.09 15.07 -6.58
CA GLU A 175 15.28 14.78 -7.40
C GLU A 175 15.14 13.51 -8.23
N ILE A 176 14.55 12.44 -7.67
CA ILE A 176 14.49 11.13 -8.34
C ILE A 176 13.26 10.94 -9.22
N ARG A 177 12.18 11.71 -8.99
CA ARG A 177 10.90 11.59 -9.71
C ARG A 177 11.04 11.60 -11.24
N PRO A 178 11.83 12.48 -11.88
CA PRO A 178 11.99 12.46 -13.34
C PRO A 178 12.60 11.15 -13.87
N ALA A 179 13.61 10.62 -13.16
CA ALA A 179 14.26 9.37 -13.53
C ALA A 179 13.31 8.17 -13.31
N LEU A 180 12.55 8.16 -12.22
CA LEU A 180 11.53 7.15 -11.96
C LEU A 180 10.49 7.09 -13.08
N TYR A 181 9.98 8.24 -13.52
CA TYR A 181 8.99 8.30 -14.61
C TYR A 181 9.58 7.82 -15.95
N THR A 182 10.85 8.15 -16.22
CA THR A 182 11.54 7.64 -17.40
C THR A 182 11.64 6.13 -17.38
N ALA A 183 12.04 5.54 -16.24
CA ALA A 183 12.13 4.09 -16.07
C ALA A 183 10.74 3.42 -16.22
N LEU A 184 9.70 3.99 -15.60
CA LEU A 184 8.33 3.50 -15.73
C LEU A 184 7.88 3.45 -17.21
N LYS A 185 8.12 4.53 -17.95
CA LYS A 185 7.79 4.58 -19.40
C LYS A 185 8.48 3.47 -20.19
N GLN A 186 9.77 3.24 -19.92
CA GLN A 186 10.55 2.21 -20.63
C GLN A 186 10.11 0.78 -20.29
N ILE A 187 9.58 0.55 -19.09
CA ILE A 187 9.15 -0.78 -18.67
C ILE A 187 7.77 -1.13 -19.25
N VAL A 188 6.89 -0.15 -19.46
CA VAL A 188 5.51 -0.38 -19.90
C VAL A 188 5.27 -0.06 -21.39
N SER A 189 6.28 0.40 -22.13
CA SER A 189 6.28 0.57 -23.60
C SER A 189 6.96 -0.65 -24.29
#